data_34dfbca0be8d5b071ce0cf27de88d9b7
#
_entry.id   34dfbca0be8d5b071ce0cf27de88d9b7
#
_cell.length_a   1.000
_cell.length_b   1.000
_cell.length_c   1.000
_cell.angle_alpha   90.00
_cell.angle_beta   90.00
_cell.angle_gamma   90.00
#
_symmetry.space_group_name_H-M   'P 1'
#
loop_
_entity.id
_entity.type
_entity.pdbx_description
1 polymer ?
#
loop_
_entity_poly.entity_id
_entity_poly.type
_entity_poly.pdbx_seq_one_letter_code
_entity_poly.pdbx_strand_id
1 'polypeptide(L)'
;MLFSSITFLIYFLPCMVLVYFLAPGRMKNTVLLLGSLIFYGWGEPKYLPVMAAVILAGYLSVRLIGTCQNKRQSKILLAAAVLLEIFPLIYCKYADFFIQNLNVLTGQKIPLLRIAMPLGISFYTFQVISYTVDVYRGDVPAQKNLLTFAAYVAMFPQLVAGPIVRYSDIRSQLENRMHSVEKCAYGIRRFVTGLSKKILIANVLGELIGHFQASEEKSVLFFWMYAIAFMLQIYFDFSGYSDMAVGLGAVFGFDFPENFRYPYCSASITEFWRRWHMSLGAWFRDYLYIPLGGSHVKPVRWIFNIFLVWMATGFWHGAAWNFILWGLMYAVLLLIEKTWLLPYLKKHKIIGHLYVLFFVLIGFVLFDASSVANFWDCIVSMFGGGQIKPVTTENLYYLKSYAVIILTAVIGATPLPARLYGRLQKKKGLKQTLDIAEILLLVMLLLLCVAFLVDGSFNPFLYFRF
;
A
#
# COMPACT_ATOMS: atom_id res chain seq x y z
N MET A 1 -12.46 11.45 -1.60
CA MET A 1 -11.94 11.83 -2.95
C MET A 1 -10.81 10.89 -3.35
N LEU A 2 -10.56 10.61 -4.64
CA LEU A 2 -9.45 9.75 -5.09
C LEU A 2 -8.46 10.57 -5.91
N PHE A 3 -7.15 10.24 -5.85
CA PHE A 3 -6.13 10.91 -6.67
C PHE A 3 -6.35 10.72 -8.17
N SER A 4 -6.86 9.57 -8.56
CA SER A 4 -7.25 9.23 -9.94
C SER A 4 -8.70 9.62 -10.23
N SER A 5 -9.12 10.83 -9.91
CA SER A 5 -10.43 11.37 -10.26
C SER A 5 -10.31 12.77 -10.86
N ILE A 6 -11.21 13.10 -11.78
CA ILE A 6 -11.29 14.43 -12.41
C ILE A 6 -11.46 15.52 -11.34
N THR A 7 -12.34 15.29 -10.36
CA THR A 7 -12.57 16.22 -9.24
C THR A 7 -11.28 16.55 -8.49
N PHE A 8 -10.43 15.54 -8.24
CA PHE A 8 -9.15 15.76 -7.58
C PHE A 8 -8.17 16.52 -8.48
N LEU A 9 -7.99 16.08 -9.73
CA LEU A 9 -6.96 16.59 -10.62
C LEU A 9 -7.22 18.01 -11.08
N ILE A 10 -8.48 18.34 -11.41
CA ILE A 10 -8.84 19.61 -12.05
C ILE A 10 -9.29 20.65 -11.03
N TYR A 11 -9.93 20.26 -9.93
CA TYR A 11 -10.47 21.22 -8.96
C TYR A 11 -9.67 21.23 -7.65
N PHE A 12 -9.61 20.09 -6.95
CA PHE A 12 -9.04 20.07 -5.61
C PHE A 12 -7.53 20.35 -5.60
N LEU A 13 -6.75 19.65 -6.41
CA LEU A 13 -5.29 19.74 -6.38
C LEU A 13 -4.79 21.15 -6.79
N PRO A 14 -5.25 21.77 -7.90
CA PRO A 14 -4.84 23.13 -8.25
C PRO A 14 -5.22 24.16 -7.18
N CYS A 15 -6.47 24.12 -6.66
CA CYS A 15 -6.89 25.00 -5.58
C CYS A 15 -6.04 24.81 -4.32
N MET A 16 -5.76 23.55 -3.94
CA MET A 16 -4.97 23.24 -2.75
C MET A 16 -3.52 23.72 -2.89
N VAL A 17 -2.90 23.51 -4.06
CA VAL A 17 -1.55 24.02 -4.36
C VAL A 17 -1.53 25.53 -4.29
N LEU A 18 -2.48 26.22 -4.94
CA LEU A 18 -2.55 27.68 -4.94
C LEU A 18 -2.68 28.23 -3.51
N VAL A 19 -3.65 27.76 -2.74
CA VAL A 19 -3.89 28.23 -1.35
C VAL A 19 -2.67 27.94 -0.47
N TYR A 20 -2.05 26.77 -0.64
CA TYR A 20 -0.88 26.38 0.15
C TYR A 20 0.35 27.27 -0.12
N PHE A 21 0.64 27.62 -1.37
CA PHE A 21 1.79 28.46 -1.71
C PHE A 21 1.55 29.93 -1.39
N LEU A 22 0.31 30.40 -1.45
CA LEU A 22 -0.07 31.75 -1.02
C LEU A 22 -0.07 31.91 0.51
N ALA A 23 -0.24 30.84 1.26
CA ALA A 23 -0.29 30.88 2.72
C ALA A 23 1.07 31.20 3.34
N PRO A 24 1.10 32.05 4.39
CA PRO A 24 2.32 32.30 5.17
C PRO A 24 2.84 31.00 5.79
N GLY A 25 4.16 30.92 6.01
CA GLY A 25 4.82 29.71 6.51
C GLY A 25 4.18 29.11 7.77
N ARG A 26 3.75 29.97 8.70
CA ARG A 26 3.07 29.56 9.97
C ARG A 26 1.69 28.92 9.74
N MET A 27 1.02 29.22 8.64
CA MET A 27 -0.32 28.70 8.32
C MET A 27 -0.29 27.44 7.44
N LYS A 28 0.86 27.02 6.93
CA LYS A 28 0.96 25.90 5.98
C LYS A 28 0.43 24.59 6.56
N ASN A 29 0.64 24.30 7.85
CA ASN A 29 0.06 23.12 8.52
C ASN A 29 -1.47 23.23 8.63
N THR A 30 -1.99 24.42 8.90
CA THR A 30 -3.44 24.66 8.98
C THR A 30 -4.10 24.45 7.61
N VAL A 31 -3.50 24.99 6.56
CA VAL A 31 -3.99 24.80 5.18
C VAL A 31 -3.97 23.33 4.79
N LEU A 32 -2.87 22.60 5.09
CA LEU A 32 -2.79 21.17 4.84
C LEU A 32 -3.87 20.39 5.62
N LEU A 33 -4.07 20.71 6.90
CA LEU A 33 -5.09 20.06 7.70
C LEU A 33 -6.50 20.30 7.13
N LEU A 34 -6.86 21.56 6.87
CA LEU A 34 -8.18 21.89 6.34
C LEU A 34 -8.41 21.26 4.96
N GLY A 35 -7.44 21.33 4.05
CA GLY A 35 -7.51 20.64 2.76
C GLY A 35 -7.64 19.12 2.91
N SER A 36 -6.94 18.52 3.87
CA SER A 36 -7.03 17.09 4.14
C SER A 36 -8.39 16.68 4.70
N LEU A 37 -8.97 17.49 5.58
CA LEU A 37 -10.32 17.24 6.10
C LEU A 37 -11.37 17.37 4.99
N ILE A 38 -11.24 18.35 4.07
CA ILE A 38 -12.11 18.47 2.89
C ILE A 38 -11.92 17.25 1.99
N PHE A 39 -10.68 16.84 1.70
CA PHE A 39 -10.39 15.67 0.88
C PHE A 39 -11.02 14.40 1.44
N TYR A 40 -10.88 14.16 2.74
CA TYR A 40 -11.44 13.00 3.42
C TYR A 40 -12.97 13.06 3.52
N GLY A 41 -13.49 14.19 3.98
CA GLY A 41 -14.92 14.42 4.17
C GLY A 41 -15.72 14.39 2.86
N TRP A 42 -15.10 14.68 1.72
CA TRP A 42 -15.76 14.54 0.40
C TRP A 42 -16.22 13.11 0.11
N GLY A 43 -15.46 12.12 0.50
CA GLY A 43 -15.80 10.70 0.28
C GLY A 43 -16.46 10.05 1.51
N GLU A 44 -16.05 10.46 2.69
CA GLU A 44 -16.33 9.75 3.95
C GLU A 44 -16.77 10.71 5.08
N PRO A 45 -17.81 11.56 4.89
CA PRO A 45 -18.17 12.56 5.91
C PRO A 45 -18.57 11.94 7.25
N LYS A 46 -19.16 10.75 7.24
CA LYS A 46 -19.62 10.01 8.44
C LYS A 46 -18.47 9.61 9.36
N TYR A 47 -17.24 9.44 8.81
CA TYR A 47 -16.09 8.94 9.53
C TYR A 47 -15.09 10.03 9.95
N LEU A 48 -15.35 11.30 9.62
CA LEU A 48 -14.56 12.43 10.15
C LEU A 48 -14.49 12.43 11.70
N PRO A 49 -15.61 12.18 12.44
CA PRO A 49 -15.54 12.09 13.90
C PRO A 49 -14.66 10.94 14.39
N VAL A 50 -14.64 9.79 13.70
CA VAL A 50 -13.77 8.66 14.07
C VAL A 50 -12.30 9.03 13.90
N MET A 51 -11.92 9.65 12.78
CA MET A 51 -10.55 10.14 12.57
C MET A 51 -10.16 11.18 13.61
N ALA A 52 -11.05 12.14 13.91
CA ALA A 52 -10.83 13.14 14.94
C ALA A 52 -10.63 12.49 16.34
N ALA A 53 -11.43 11.48 16.67
CA ALA A 53 -11.30 10.74 17.94
C ALA A 53 -9.94 10.02 18.04
N VAL A 54 -9.47 9.37 16.96
CA VAL A 54 -8.14 8.71 16.93
C VAL A 54 -7.01 9.74 17.07
N ILE A 55 -7.13 10.88 16.40
CA ILE A 55 -6.15 11.98 16.51
C ILE A 55 -6.10 12.50 17.97
N LEU A 56 -7.26 12.76 18.56
CA LEU A 56 -7.34 13.27 19.94
C LEU A 56 -6.81 12.23 20.95
N ALA A 57 -7.19 10.96 20.78
CA ALA A 57 -6.70 9.87 21.63
C ALA A 57 -5.18 9.78 21.57
N GLY A 58 -4.57 9.75 20.37
CA GLY A 58 -3.12 9.72 20.21
C GLY A 58 -2.44 10.95 20.78
N TYR A 59 -2.97 12.16 20.53
CA TYR A 59 -2.41 13.40 21.06
C TYR A 59 -2.40 13.41 22.60
N LEU A 60 -3.52 13.08 23.23
CA LEU A 60 -3.64 13.06 24.69
C LEU A 60 -2.76 11.97 25.32
N SER A 61 -2.75 10.78 24.73
CA SER A 61 -1.92 9.65 25.16
C SER A 61 -0.45 10.01 25.21
N VAL A 62 0.09 10.59 24.12
CA VAL A 62 1.52 10.96 24.08
C VAL A 62 1.87 12.10 25.03
N ARG A 63 0.92 13.03 25.27
CA ARG A 63 1.12 14.10 26.28
C ARG A 63 1.24 13.52 27.69
N LEU A 64 0.38 12.54 28.03
CA LEU A 64 0.41 11.85 29.32
C LEU A 64 1.69 11.00 29.46
N ILE A 65 2.05 10.23 28.43
CA ILE A 65 3.27 9.40 28.43
C ILE A 65 4.52 10.28 28.57
N GLY A 66 4.59 11.39 27.81
CA GLY A 66 5.76 12.28 27.80
C GLY A 66 5.98 13.06 29.09
N THR A 67 4.97 13.19 29.97
CA THR A 67 5.09 13.81 31.29
C THR A 67 5.29 12.79 32.43
N CYS A 68 5.10 11.50 32.16
CA CYS A 68 5.15 10.45 33.16
C CYS A 68 6.61 10.06 33.49
N GLN A 69 7.05 10.30 34.73
CA GLN A 69 8.40 9.94 35.19
C GLN A 69 8.53 8.48 35.65
N ASN A 70 7.42 7.85 36.04
CA ASN A 70 7.41 6.49 36.54
C ASN A 70 7.33 5.47 35.36
N LYS A 71 8.40 4.67 35.17
CA LYS A 71 8.48 3.67 34.09
C LYS A 71 7.31 2.66 34.08
N ARG A 72 6.83 2.22 35.25
CA ARG A 72 5.71 1.27 35.35
C ARG A 72 4.41 1.91 34.90
N GLN A 73 4.14 3.13 35.36
CA GLN A 73 2.95 3.89 34.94
C GLN A 73 3.01 4.22 33.45
N SER A 74 4.16 4.66 32.93
CA SER A 74 4.35 4.93 31.51
C SER A 74 4.09 3.69 30.64
N LYS A 75 4.49 2.48 31.09
CA LYS A 75 4.18 1.22 30.38
C LYS A 75 2.69 0.89 30.40
N ILE A 76 1.99 1.14 31.50
CA ILE A 76 0.53 0.95 31.60
C ILE A 76 -0.18 1.95 30.67
N LEU A 77 0.24 3.21 30.69
CA LEU A 77 -0.29 4.25 29.81
C LEU A 77 -0.08 3.89 28.33
N LEU A 78 1.10 3.37 27.96
CA LEU A 78 1.34 2.90 26.61
C LEU A 78 0.37 1.79 26.21
N ALA A 79 0.19 0.78 27.06
CA ALA A 79 -0.72 -0.33 26.77
C ALA A 79 -2.18 0.17 26.61
N ALA A 80 -2.64 1.04 27.50
CA ALA A 80 -3.96 1.66 27.44
C ALA A 80 -4.12 2.53 26.17
N ALA A 81 -3.10 3.31 25.81
CA ALA A 81 -3.09 4.14 24.61
C ALA A 81 -3.22 3.29 23.34
N VAL A 82 -2.39 2.24 23.21
CA VAL A 82 -2.43 1.35 22.04
C VAL A 82 -3.78 0.65 21.92
N LEU A 83 -4.39 0.21 23.03
CA LEU A 83 -5.72 -0.39 23.03
C LEU A 83 -6.79 0.63 22.61
N LEU A 84 -6.72 1.85 23.09
CA LEU A 84 -7.65 2.93 22.71
C LEU A 84 -7.52 3.31 21.21
N GLU A 85 -6.30 3.40 20.71
CA GLU A 85 -6.00 3.78 19.33
C GLU A 85 -6.37 2.69 18.32
N ILE A 86 -6.21 1.41 18.67
CA ILE A 86 -6.54 0.28 17.80
C ILE A 86 -8.03 -0.10 17.84
N PHE A 87 -8.75 0.30 18.90
CA PHE A 87 -10.13 -0.10 19.10
C PHE A 87 -11.06 0.27 17.93
N PRO A 88 -11.04 1.50 17.37
CA PRO A 88 -11.87 1.84 16.21
C PRO A 88 -11.57 0.97 14.98
N LEU A 89 -10.30 0.62 14.75
CA LEU A 89 -9.92 -0.29 13.68
C LEU A 89 -10.49 -1.69 13.91
N ILE A 90 -10.37 -2.24 15.13
CA ILE A 90 -10.92 -3.56 15.46
C ILE A 90 -12.43 -3.56 15.30
N TYR A 91 -13.10 -2.54 15.79
CA TYR A 91 -14.55 -2.43 15.72
C TYR A 91 -15.06 -2.32 14.28
N CYS A 92 -14.48 -1.43 13.47
CA CYS A 92 -14.96 -1.20 12.12
C CYS A 92 -14.57 -2.31 11.13
N LYS A 93 -13.39 -2.93 11.29
CA LYS A 93 -12.87 -3.89 10.30
C LYS A 93 -13.12 -5.35 10.68
N TYR A 94 -13.07 -5.70 11.96
CA TYR A 94 -12.99 -7.10 12.38
C TYR A 94 -14.19 -7.59 13.17
N ALA A 95 -15.10 -6.74 13.62
CA ALA A 95 -16.25 -7.15 14.43
C ALA A 95 -17.08 -8.22 13.73
N ASP A 96 -17.44 -8.02 12.47
CA ASP A 96 -18.25 -8.97 11.71
C ASP A 96 -17.54 -10.31 11.47
N PHE A 97 -16.23 -10.29 11.25
CA PHE A 97 -15.43 -11.50 11.14
C PHE A 97 -15.48 -12.34 12.44
N PHE A 98 -15.34 -11.70 13.59
CA PHE A 98 -15.43 -12.40 14.88
C PHE A 98 -16.84 -12.92 15.14
N ILE A 99 -17.89 -12.12 14.84
CA ILE A 99 -19.28 -12.53 14.98
C ILE A 99 -19.60 -13.73 14.07
N GLN A 100 -19.16 -13.71 12.81
CA GLN A 100 -19.36 -14.84 11.88
C GLN A 100 -18.71 -16.12 12.39
N ASN A 101 -17.44 -16.06 12.81
CA ASN A 101 -16.75 -17.23 13.35
C ASN A 101 -17.40 -17.73 14.66
N LEU A 102 -17.84 -16.82 15.53
CA LEU A 102 -18.56 -17.20 16.75
C LEU A 102 -19.88 -17.90 16.44
N ASN A 103 -20.65 -17.37 15.47
CA ASN A 103 -21.90 -17.99 15.01
C ASN A 103 -21.67 -19.42 14.47
N VAL A 104 -20.61 -19.61 13.69
CA VAL A 104 -20.22 -20.94 13.17
C VAL A 104 -19.85 -21.90 14.30
N LEU A 105 -19.08 -21.45 15.29
CA LEU A 105 -18.60 -22.27 16.40
C LEU A 105 -19.71 -22.63 17.41
N THR A 106 -20.62 -21.69 17.66
CA THR A 106 -21.64 -21.86 18.73
C THR A 106 -23.02 -22.23 18.22
N GLY A 107 -23.26 -22.19 16.91
CA GLY A 107 -24.57 -22.35 16.30
C GLY A 107 -25.52 -21.15 16.54
N GLN A 108 -25.04 -20.07 17.15
CA GLN A 108 -25.82 -18.85 17.39
C GLN A 108 -26.04 -18.06 16.10
N LYS A 109 -27.02 -17.16 16.11
CA LYS A 109 -27.37 -16.28 14.99
C LYS A 109 -27.25 -14.81 15.42
N ILE A 110 -26.09 -14.42 15.96
CA ILE A 110 -25.82 -13.03 16.34
C ILE A 110 -25.81 -12.19 15.06
N PRO A 111 -26.58 -11.10 14.99
CA PRO A 111 -26.63 -10.26 13.80
C PRO A 111 -25.30 -9.58 13.53
N LEU A 112 -24.92 -9.47 12.25
CA LEU A 112 -23.74 -8.74 11.83
C LEU A 112 -23.97 -7.23 11.91
N LEU A 113 -22.95 -6.48 12.29
CA LEU A 113 -23.03 -5.02 12.43
C LEU A 113 -23.06 -4.31 11.08
N ARG A 114 -22.48 -4.92 10.02
CA ARG A 114 -22.40 -4.39 8.65
C ARG A 114 -21.85 -2.97 8.58
N ILE A 115 -20.82 -2.70 9.38
CA ILE A 115 -20.17 -1.41 9.43
C ILE A 115 -19.29 -1.28 8.18
N ALA A 116 -19.49 -0.23 7.38
CA ALA A 116 -18.58 0.07 6.30
C ALA A 116 -17.24 0.56 6.88
N MET A 117 -16.13 0.02 6.37
CA MET A 117 -14.79 0.35 6.87
C MET A 117 -14.41 1.79 6.48
N PRO A 118 -14.05 2.66 7.46
CA PRO A 118 -13.59 4.01 7.16
C PRO A 118 -12.32 3.98 6.30
N LEU A 119 -12.31 4.77 5.24
CA LEU A 119 -11.17 4.87 4.34
C LEU A 119 -9.89 5.26 5.10
N GLY A 120 -8.80 4.52 4.88
CA GLY A 120 -7.50 4.82 5.49
C GLY A 120 -7.37 4.53 6.99
N ILE A 121 -8.40 3.97 7.67
CA ILE A 121 -8.35 3.72 9.12
C ILE A 121 -7.14 2.86 9.52
N SER A 122 -6.77 1.86 8.72
CA SER A 122 -5.60 1.02 8.97
C SER A 122 -4.28 1.81 8.93
N PHE A 123 -4.19 2.80 8.03
CA PHE A 123 -2.98 3.62 7.86
C PHE A 123 -2.82 4.64 8.98
N TYR A 124 -3.86 5.47 9.24
CA TYR A 124 -3.72 6.49 10.28
C TYR A 124 -3.66 5.90 11.70
N THR A 125 -4.29 4.75 11.95
CA THR A 125 -4.12 4.02 13.21
C THR A 125 -2.67 3.58 13.40
N PHE A 126 -2.03 3.01 12.37
CA PHE A 126 -0.62 2.62 12.43
C PHE A 126 0.33 3.82 12.61
N GLN A 127 0.02 4.96 11.99
CA GLN A 127 0.77 6.20 12.20
C GLN A 127 0.69 6.67 13.65
N VAL A 128 -0.51 6.69 14.24
CA VAL A 128 -0.71 7.13 15.62
C VAL A 128 -0.04 6.16 16.60
N ILE A 129 -0.23 4.85 16.45
CA ILE A 129 0.42 3.84 17.30
C ILE A 129 1.94 3.94 17.22
N SER A 130 2.52 4.07 16.02
CA SER A 130 3.97 4.22 15.89
C SER A 130 4.50 5.46 16.61
N TYR A 131 3.79 6.57 16.48
CA TYR A 131 4.15 7.80 17.17
C TYR A 131 4.05 7.65 18.70
N THR A 132 3.00 7.03 19.21
CA THR A 132 2.81 6.75 20.65
C THR A 132 3.94 5.90 21.21
N VAL A 133 4.35 4.86 20.45
CA VAL A 133 5.49 4.00 20.82
C VAL A 133 6.82 4.76 20.77
N ASP A 134 7.04 5.57 19.72
CA ASP A 134 8.29 6.35 19.57
C ASP A 134 8.44 7.39 20.69
N VAL A 135 7.35 8.04 21.11
CA VAL A 135 7.38 8.94 22.30
C VAL A 135 7.68 8.17 23.58
N TYR A 136 7.07 6.99 23.78
CA TYR A 136 7.37 6.13 24.94
C TYR A 136 8.83 5.69 24.98
N ARG A 137 9.44 5.38 23.84
CA ARG A 137 10.86 5.01 23.72
C ARG A 137 11.80 6.20 23.93
N GLY A 138 11.30 7.42 23.79
CA GLY A 138 12.12 8.64 23.81
C GLY A 138 12.77 8.96 22.46
N ASP A 139 12.37 8.25 21.38
CA ASP A 139 12.91 8.46 20.02
C ASP A 139 12.47 9.82 19.46
N VAL A 140 11.27 10.28 19.83
CA VAL A 140 10.74 11.61 19.48
C VAL A 140 10.06 12.27 20.69
N PRO A 141 10.12 13.59 20.84
CA PRO A 141 9.38 14.29 21.88
C PRO A 141 7.88 14.35 21.55
N ALA A 142 7.05 14.41 22.59
CA ALA A 142 5.62 14.62 22.47
C ALA A 142 5.30 15.99 21.84
N GLN A 143 4.58 16.00 20.72
CA GLN A 143 4.17 17.23 20.04
C GLN A 143 3.20 18.05 20.93
N LYS A 144 3.52 19.34 21.09
CA LYS A 144 2.76 20.24 21.96
C LYS A 144 1.56 20.88 21.21
N ASN A 145 1.64 20.97 19.91
CA ASN A 145 0.63 21.63 19.07
C ASN A 145 -0.28 20.56 18.44
N LEU A 146 -1.55 20.52 18.86
CA LEU A 146 -2.56 19.61 18.34
C LEU A 146 -2.77 19.78 16.83
N LEU A 147 -2.75 21.01 16.31
CA LEU A 147 -2.95 21.29 14.88
C LEU A 147 -1.83 20.66 14.04
N THR A 148 -0.58 20.75 14.49
CA THR A 148 0.56 20.13 13.80
C THR A 148 0.47 18.60 13.82
N PHE A 149 0.04 18.01 14.94
CA PHE A 149 -0.17 16.58 15.04
C PHE A 149 -1.36 16.11 14.17
N ALA A 150 -2.47 16.85 14.19
CA ALA A 150 -3.63 16.56 13.35
C ALA A 150 -3.28 16.67 11.85
N ALA A 151 -2.48 17.68 11.47
CA ALA A 151 -1.99 17.84 10.10
C ALA A 151 -1.11 16.65 9.67
N TYR A 152 -0.28 16.10 10.57
CA TYR A 152 0.50 14.90 10.31
C TYR A 152 -0.38 13.68 10.04
N VAL A 153 -1.34 13.40 10.93
CA VAL A 153 -2.19 12.20 10.84
C VAL A 153 -3.16 12.28 9.65
N ALA A 154 -3.81 13.44 9.45
CA ALA A 154 -4.85 13.61 8.44
C ALA A 154 -4.31 13.94 7.04
N MET A 155 -3.00 14.13 6.86
CA MET A 155 -2.38 14.62 5.62
C MET A 155 -2.79 13.79 4.40
N PHE A 156 -3.57 14.39 3.48
CA PHE A 156 -4.20 13.71 2.37
C PHE A 156 -3.25 12.94 1.43
N PRO A 157 -1.99 13.38 1.17
CA PRO A 157 -1.11 12.62 0.30
C PRO A 157 -0.80 11.20 0.80
N GLN A 158 -0.76 10.99 2.12
CA GLN A 158 -0.43 9.68 2.72
C GLN A 158 -1.64 8.92 3.26
N LEU A 159 -2.77 9.63 3.52
CA LEU A 159 -3.86 9.17 4.38
C LEU A 159 -4.52 7.86 3.93
N VAL A 160 -4.70 7.66 2.64
CA VAL A 160 -5.55 6.58 2.11
C VAL A 160 -4.79 5.29 1.84
N ALA A 161 -3.72 5.34 1.07
CA ALA A 161 -2.89 4.19 0.69
C ALA A 161 -1.45 4.62 0.30
N GLY A 162 -0.98 5.75 0.84
CA GLY A 162 0.41 6.17 0.70
C GLY A 162 1.36 5.27 1.47
N PRO A 163 2.66 5.56 1.45
CA PRO A 163 3.60 4.95 2.39
C PRO A 163 3.15 5.23 3.83
N ILE A 164 3.35 4.28 4.74
CA ILE A 164 3.15 4.52 6.18
C ILE A 164 4.30 5.41 6.65
N VAL A 165 4.05 6.72 6.64
CA VAL A 165 5.03 7.73 7.05
C VAL A 165 5.00 7.85 8.58
N ARG A 166 6.15 7.70 9.22
CA ARG A 166 6.27 7.87 10.68
C ARG A 166 6.42 9.34 11.02
N TYR A 167 6.04 9.70 12.23
CA TYR A 167 6.26 11.05 12.72
C TYR A 167 7.75 11.43 12.73
N SER A 168 8.62 10.49 13.09
CA SER A 168 10.08 10.64 13.06
C SER A 168 10.62 10.99 11.67
N ASP A 169 10.01 10.45 10.59
CA ASP A 169 10.48 10.67 9.21
C ASP A 169 10.28 12.12 8.74
N ILE A 170 9.20 12.79 9.19
CA ILE A 170 8.81 14.12 8.68
C ILE A 170 8.73 15.21 9.76
N ARG A 171 9.10 14.92 11.00
CA ARG A 171 9.01 15.87 12.14
C ARG A 171 9.67 17.20 11.83
N SER A 172 10.92 17.18 11.37
CA SER A 172 11.66 18.40 11.03
C SER A 172 10.97 19.22 9.93
N GLN A 173 10.33 18.53 8.99
CA GLN A 173 9.62 19.16 7.87
C GLN A 173 8.23 19.68 8.28
N LEU A 174 7.62 19.15 9.35
CA LEU A 174 6.40 19.72 9.93
C LEU A 174 6.67 21.08 10.59
N GLU A 175 7.86 21.30 11.11
CA GLU A 175 8.29 22.53 11.75
C GLU A 175 8.92 23.50 10.73
N ASN A 176 9.89 23.01 9.95
CA ASN A 176 10.68 23.80 9.00
C ASN A 176 10.74 23.11 7.64
N ARG A 177 9.89 23.53 6.70
CA ARG A 177 9.84 23.01 5.33
C ARG A 177 10.66 23.84 4.37
N MET A 178 11.44 23.15 3.55
CA MET A 178 12.14 23.75 2.43
C MET A 178 11.41 23.42 1.13
N HIS A 179 11.11 24.44 0.36
CA HIS A 179 10.55 24.33 -0.99
C HIS A 179 11.63 24.72 -2.00
N SER A 180 11.78 23.93 -3.05
CA SER A 180 12.59 24.30 -4.21
C SER A 180 11.87 23.94 -5.50
N VAL A 181 12.23 24.59 -6.59
CA VAL A 181 11.67 24.29 -7.92
C VAL A 181 12.00 22.86 -8.32
N GLU A 182 13.21 22.39 -8.01
CA GLU A 182 13.67 21.05 -8.31
C GLU A 182 12.83 20.00 -7.58
N LYS A 183 12.51 20.25 -6.28
CA LYS A 183 11.68 19.35 -5.48
C LYS A 183 10.25 19.31 -5.99
N CYS A 184 9.69 20.45 -6.38
CA CYS A 184 8.37 20.53 -7.01
C CYS A 184 8.35 19.80 -8.36
N ALA A 185 9.35 20.04 -9.22
CA ALA A 185 9.48 19.37 -10.52
C ALA A 185 9.60 17.84 -10.36
N TYR A 186 10.42 17.37 -9.41
CA TYR A 186 10.50 15.97 -9.04
C TYR A 186 9.12 15.43 -8.61
N GLY A 187 8.41 16.17 -7.75
CA GLY A 187 7.10 15.80 -7.24
C GLY A 187 6.05 15.65 -8.35
N ILE A 188 5.99 16.61 -9.27
CA ILE A 188 5.07 16.58 -10.43
C ILE A 188 5.39 15.39 -11.33
N ARG A 189 6.66 15.19 -11.68
CA ARG A 189 7.13 14.05 -12.48
C ARG A 189 6.70 12.73 -11.85
N ARG A 190 6.94 12.58 -10.55
CA ARG A 190 6.59 11.38 -9.79
C ARG A 190 5.09 11.15 -9.75
N PHE A 191 4.31 12.21 -9.55
CA PHE A 191 2.84 12.15 -9.52
C PHE A 191 2.27 11.70 -10.88
N VAL A 192 2.70 12.32 -11.99
CA VAL A 192 2.21 11.97 -13.34
C VAL A 192 2.60 10.52 -13.69
N THR A 193 3.82 10.10 -13.36
CA THR A 193 4.25 8.71 -13.56
C THR A 193 3.37 7.74 -12.76
N GLY A 194 3.08 8.05 -11.49
CA GLY A 194 2.20 7.25 -10.64
C GLY A 194 0.77 7.16 -11.18
N LEU A 195 0.22 8.30 -11.63
CA LEU A 195 -1.09 8.36 -12.26
C LEU A 195 -1.15 7.50 -13.53
N SER A 196 -0.11 7.58 -14.38
CA SER A 196 -0.01 6.77 -15.59
C SER A 196 0.04 5.27 -15.28
N LYS A 197 0.78 4.85 -14.27
CA LYS A 197 0.77 3.46 -13.78
C LYS A 197 -0.63 2.98 -13.40
N LYS A 198 -1.37 3.82 -12.68
CA LYS A 198 -2.74 3.50 -12.24
C LYS A 198 -3.71 3.44 -13.41
N ILE A 199 -3.75 4.48 -14.24
CA ILE A 199 -4.78 4.62 -15.27
C ILE A 199 -4.47 3.76 -16.50
N LEU A 200 -3.25 3.86 -17.03
CA LEU A 200 -2.92 3.26 -18.33
C LEU A 200 -2.47 1.80 -18.22
N ILE A 201 -2.09 1.33 -17.03
CA ILE A 201 -1.63 -0.06 -16.88
C ILE A 201 -2.56 -0.82 -15.93
N ALA A 202 -2.71 -0.38 -14.68
CA ALA A 202 -3.45 -1.15 -13.69
C ALA A 202 -4.95 -1.25 -14.03
N ASN A 203 -5.59 -0.16 -14.47
CA ASN A 203 -7.00 -0.18 -14.83
C ASN A 203 -7.26 -1.08 -16.04
N VAL A 204 -6.42 -1.00 -17.07
CA VAL A 204 -6.56 -1.83 -18.29
C VAL A 204 -6.35 -3.32 -17.97
N LEU A 205 -5.39 -3.67 -17.09
CA LEU A 205 -5.26 -5.04 -16.60
C LEU A 205 -6.48 -5.48 -15.77
N GLY A 206 -7.10 -4.54 -15.04
CA GLY A 206 -8.34 -4.77 -14.31
C GLY A 206 -9.52 -5.12 -15.22
N GLU A 207 -9.58 -4.55 -16.43
CA GLU A 207 -10.59 -4.91 -17.44
C GLU A 207 -10.43 -6.38 -17.90
N LEU A 208 -9.20 -6.83 -18.13
CA LEU A 208 -8.92 -8.24 -18.46
C LEU A 208 -9.41 -9.18 -17.34
N ILE A 209 -9.20 -8.79 -16.07
CA ILE A 209 -9.70 -9.55 -14.92
C ILE A 209 -11.23 -9.54 -14.89
N GLY A 210 -11.87 -8.42 -15.22
CA GLY A 210 -13.32 -8.32 -15.36
C GLY A 210 -13.86 -9.27 -16.44
N HIS A 211 -13.20 -9.35 -17.60
CA HIS A 211 -13.55 -10.32 -18.64
C HIS A 211 -13.40 -11.77 -18.15
N PHE A 212 -12.32 -12.09 -17.42
CA PHE A 212 -12.16 -13.41 -16.83
C PHE A 212 -13.28 -13.74 -15.83
N GLN A 213 -13.68 -12.79 -15.00
CA GLN A 213 -14.77 -13.00 -14.03
C GLN A 213 -16.11 -13.22 -14.69
N ALA A 214 -16.40 -12.47 -15.76
CA ALA A 214 -17.66 -12.52 -16.49
C ALA A 214 -17.78 -13.69 -17.49
N SER A 215 -16.66 -14.29 -17.94
CA SER A 215 -16.66 -15.37 -18.94
C SER A 215 -17.20 -16.68 -18.35
N GLU A 216 -18.04 -17.35 -19.12
CA GLU A 216 -18.52 -18.71 -18.84
C GLU A 216 -17.55 -19.78 -19.34
N GLU A 217 -16.77 -19.50 -20.38
CA GLU A 217 -15.80 -20.42 -20.99
C GLU A 217 -14.37 -20.17 -20.48
N LYS A 218 -14.10 -20.56 -19.24
CA LYS A 218 -12.76 -20.46 -18.66
C LYS A 218 -11.88 -21.64 -19.07
N SER A 219 -10.66 -21.36 -19.56
CA SER A 219 -9.64 -22.35 -19.91
C SER A 219 -8.42 -22.23 -18.99
N VAL A 220 -7.55 -23.25 -19.01
CA VAL A 220 -6.25 -23.21 -18.30
C VAL A 220 -5.47 -21.95 -18.64
N LEU A 221 -5.39 -21.59 -19.93
CA LEU A 221 -4.73 -20.37 -20.37
C LEU A 221 -5.35 -19.13 -19.71
N PHE A 222 -6.68 -19.05 -19.61
CA PHE A 222 -7.35 -17.88 -19.05
C PHE A 222 -7.11 -17.73 -17.54
N PHE A 223 -7.05 -18.83 -16.78
CA PHE A 223 -6.66 -18.81 -15.38
C PHE A 223 -5.23 -18.29 -15.17
N TRP A 224 -4.28 -18.69 -16.02
CA TRP A 224 -2.92 -18.16 -15.96
C TRP A 224 -2.85 -16.68 -16.37
N MET A 225 -3.61 -16.28 -17.38
CA MET A 225 -3.72 -14.87 -17.78
C MET A 225 -4.28 -14.01 -16.65
N TYR A 226 -5.34 -14.47 -15.98
CA TYR A 226 -5.91 -13.82 -14.81
C TYR A 226 -4.87 -13.67 -13.68
N ALA A 227 -4.17 -14.73 -13.33
CA ALA A 227 -3.19 -14.71 -12.26
C ALA A 227 -2.03 -13.73 -12.55
N ILE A 228 -1.52 -13.72 -13.80
CA ILE A 228 -0.47 -12.79 -14.24
C ILE A 228 -1.00 -11.35 -14.27
N ALA A 229 -2.20 -11.14 -14.83
CA ALA A 229 -2.83 -9.82 -14.90
C ALA A 229 -3.06 -9.25 -13.49
N PHE A 230 -3.55 -10.04 -12.55
CA PHE A 230 -3.77 -9.61 -11.16
C PHE A 230 -2.45 -9.29 -10.45
N MET A 231 -1.42 -10.13 -10.63
CA MET A 231 -0.08 -9.88 -10.07
C MET A 231 0.50 -8.55 -10.58
N LEU A 232 0.35 -8.24 -11.86
CA LEU A 232 0.80 -6.98 -12.45
C LEU A 232 -0.11 -5.81 -12.04
N GLN A 233 -1.43 -6.00 -12.05
CA GLN A 233 -2.39 -4.98 -11.65
C GLN A 233 -2.14 -4.48 -10.23
N ILE A 234 -2.05 -5.37 -9.25
CA ILE A 234 -1.83 -4.98 -7.85
C ILE A 234 -0.52 -4.20 -7.66
N TYR A 235 0.52 -4.56 -8.40
CA TYR A 235 1.79 -3.83 -8.36
C TYR A 235 1.66 -2.42 -8.95
N PHE A 236 1.10 -2.27 -10.15
CA PHE A 236 0.98 -0.97 -10.79
C PHE A 236 -0.05 -0.08 -10.11
N ASP A 237 -1.13 -0.65 -9.61
CA ASP A 237 -2.14 0.06 -8.84
C ASP A 237 -1.53 0.65 -7.55
N PHE A 238 -0.89 -0.19 -6.74
CA PHE A 238 -0.36 0.24 -5.46
C PHE A 238 0.94 1.06 -5.58
N SER A 239 1.87 0.66 -6.46
CA SER A 239 3.06 1.47 -6.70
C SER A 239 2.72 2.81 -7.36
N GLY A 240 1.70 2.86 -8.22
CA GLY A 240 1.19 4.08 -8.82
C GLY A 240 0.63 5.04 -7.77
N TYR A 241 -0.20 4.54 -6.87
CA TYR A 241 -0.71 5.35 -5.76
C TYR A 241 0.42 5.85 -4.85
N SER A 242 1.37 4.96 -4.50
CA SER A 242 2.53 5.33 -3.69
C SER A 242 3.41 6.40 -4.36
N ASP A 243 3.61 6.31 -5.68
CA ASP A 243 4.34 7.33 -6.45
C ASP A 243 3.59 8.67 -6.46
N MET A 244 2.27 8.66 -6.60
CA MET A 244 1.46 9.88 -6.48
C MET A 244 1.57 10.49 -5.09
N ALA A 245 1.52 9.69 -4.03
CA ALA A 245 1.66 10.14 -2.64
C ALA A 245 3.03 10.77 -2.37
N VAL A 246 4.12 10.10 -2.79
CA VAL A 246 5.50 10.62 -2.66
C VAL A 246 5.67 11.90 -3.47
N GLY A 247 5.11 11.94 -4.69
CA GLY A 247 5.14 13.13 -5.54
C GLY A 247 4.42 14.32 -4.90
N LEU A 248 3.21 14.13 -4.39
CA LEU A 248 2.48 15.17 -3.66
C LEU A 248 3.21 15.60 -2.38
N GLY A 249 3.76 14.64 -1.62
CA GLY A 249 4.62 14.95 -0.48
C GLY A 249 5.73 15.92 -0.87
N ALA A 250 6.46 15.63 -1.96
CA ALA A 250 7.54 16.48 -2.45
C ALA A 250 7.07 17.87 -2.86
N VAL A 251 5.92 17.99 -3.56
CA VAL A 251 5.31 19.29 -3.90
C VAL A 251 5.03 20.12 -2.65
N PHE A 252 4.50 19.51 -1.59
CA PHE A 252 4.22 20.18 -0.32
C PHE A 252 5.43 20.29 0.62
N GLY A 253 6.62 19.90 0.18
CA GLY A 253 7.87 20.08 0.90
C GLY A 253 8.25 18.94 1.83
N PHE A 254 7.60 17.77 1.74
CA PHE A 254 7.90 16.57 2.51
C PHE A 254 8.70 15.55 1.71
N ASP A 255 9.48 14.73 2.42
CA ASP A 255 10.20 13.58 1.88
C ASP A 255 9.59 12.29 2.44
N PHE A 256 8.69 11.69 1.68
CA PHE A 256 8.06 10.42 2.07
C PHE A 256 8.95 9.24 1.70
N PRO A 257 8.94 8.17 2.50
CA PRO A 257 9.75 6.98 2.23
C PRO A 257 9.26 6.25 0.98
N GLU A 258 10.21 5.62 0.27
CA GLU A 258 9.90 4.73 -0.85
C GLU A 258 9.15 3.47 -0.36
N ASN A 259 8.17 3.04 -1.15
CA ASN A 259 7.33 1.88 -0.79
C ASN A 259 7.56 0.67 -1.70
N PHE A 260 8.06 0.89 -2.93
CA PHE A 260 8.32 -0.17 -3.92
C PHE A 260 9.66 0.03 -4.62
N ARG A 261 10.41 -1.07 -4.84
CA ARG A 261 11.69 -1.06 -5.54
C ARG A 261 11.86 -2.28 -6.45
N TYR A 262 11.08 -2.36 -7.53
CA TYR A 262 11.10 -3.46 -8.49
C TYR A 262 11.03 -4.84 -7.82
N PRO A 263 9.98 -5.17 -7.09
CA PRO A 263 9.90 -6.37 -6.25
C PRO A 263 9.96 -7.67 -7.06
N TYR A 264 9.42 -7.69 -8.27
CA TYR A 264 9.42 -8.89 -9.12
C TYR A 264 10.80 -9.25 -9.70
N CYS A 265 11.81 -8.40 -9.51
CA CYS A 265 13.21 -8.70 -9.83
C CYS A 265 13.95 -9.38 -8.67
N SER A 266 13.27 -9.79 -7.62
CA SER A 266 13.86 -10.44 -6.45
C SER A 266 14.18 -11.91 -6.75
N ALA A 267 15.26 -12.43 -6.14
CA ALA A 267 15.66 -13.82 -6.25
C ALA A 267 15.39 -14.64 -4.96
N SER A 268 14.70 -14.05 -3.99
CA SER A 268 14.19 -14.72 -2.78
C SER A 268 12.96 -14.00 -2.24
N ILE A 269 12.10 -14.70 -1.51
CA ILE A 269 10.94 -14.10 -0.82
C ILE A 269 11.39 -13.07 0.22
N THR A 270 12.52 -13.34 0.90
CA THR A 270 13.15 -12.37 1.81
C THR A 270 13.50 -11.07 1.09
N GLU A 271 14.04 -11.13 -0.13
CA GLU A 271 14.36 -9.94 -0.93
C GLU A 271 13.09 -9.28 -1.46
N PHE A 272 12.09 -10.06 -1.90
CA PHE A 272 10.81 -9.56 -2.37
C PHE A 272 10.16 -8.63 -1.33
N TRP A 273 10.04 -9.05 -0.07
CA TRP A 273 9.45 -8.26 1.00
C TRP A 273 10.29 -7.05 1.43
N ARG A 274 11.57 -6.99 1.10
CA ARG A 274 12.41 -5.79 1.25
C ARG A 274 12.19 -4.77 0.15
N ARG A 275 11.45 -5.13 -0.92
CA ARG A 275 11.19 -4.31 -2.09
C ARG A 275 9.71 -4.05 -2.33
N TRP A 276 8.84 -4.81 -1.68
CA TRP A 276 7.39 -4.71 -1.72
C TRP A 276 6.87 -4.11 -0.42
N HIS A 277 6.00 -3.07 -0.51
CA HIS A 277 5.37 -2.39 0.63
C HIS A 277 6.33 -2.17 1.80
N MET A 278 7.46 -1.50 1.48
CA MET A 278 8.61 -1.36 2.36
C MET A 278 8.26 -0.68 3.69
N SER A 279 7.36 0.31 3.66
CA SER A 279 6.92 1.04 4.84
C SER A 279 6.15 0.14 5.82
N LEU A 280 5.27 -0.74 5.32
CA LEU A 280 4.56 -1.72 6.14
C LEU A 280 5.54 -2.74 6.76
N GLY A 281 6.45 -3.28 5.94
CA GLY A 281 7.50 -4.20 6.41
C GLY A 281 8.37 -3.58 7.51
N ALA A 282 8.75 -2.31 7.35
CA ALA A 282 9.48 -1.56 8.37
C ALA A 282 8.65 -1.36 9.65
N TRP A 283 7.34 -1.04 9.51
CA TRP A 283 6.46 -0.88 10.64
C TRP A 283 6.32 -2.16 11.47
N PHE A 284 6.00 -3.31 10.84
CA PHE A 284 5.89 -4.58 11.54
C PHE A 284 7.22 -5.04 12.16
N ARG A 285 8.35 -4.78 11.49
CA ARG A 285 9.67 -5.06 12.04
C ARG A 285 9.92 -4.28 13.33
N ASP A 286 9.70 -2.95 13.31
CA ASP A 286 10.16 -2.06 14.38
C ASP A 286 9.17 -1.99 15.56
N TYR A 287 7.88 -2.21 15.32
CA TYR A 287 6.83 -2.12 16.35
C TYR A 287 6.28 -3.48 16.81
N LEU A 288 6.54 -4.58 16.08
CA LEU A 288 6.11 -5.91 16.50
C LEU A 288 7.26 -6.89 16.59
N TYR A 289 8.04 -7.10 15.52
CA TYR A 289 9.07 -8.14 15.49
C TYR A 289 10.23 -7.88 16.48
N ILE A 290 10.80 -6.66 16.48
CA ILE A 290 11.90 -6.29 17.37
C ILE A 290 11.46 -6.32 18.86
N PRO A 291 10.30 -5.75 19.25
CA PRO A 291 9.82 -5.85 20.64
C PRO A 291 9.59 -7.28 21.13
N LEU A 292 9.27 -8.23 20.26
CA LEU A 292 9.16 -9.66 20.59
C LEU A 292 10.52 -10.34 20.77
N GLY A 293 11.63 -9.62 20.57
CA GLY A 293 13.02 -10.09 20.66
C GLY A 293 13.66 -10.39 19.30
N GLY A 294 12.93 -10.21 18.20
CA GLY A 294 13.44 -10.35 16.84
C GLY A 294 14.04 -11.74 16.57
N SER A 295 15.27 -11.75 16.05
CA SER A 295 16.08 -12.97 15.80
C SER A 295 17.03 -13.31 16.97
N HIS A 296 17.11 -12.47 18.01
CA HIS A 296 18.04 -12.64 19.14
C HIS A 296 17.40 -13.42 20.30
N VAL A 297 16.61 -14.45 19.99
CA VAL A 297 15.88 -15.29 20.94
C VAL A 297 16.09 -16.76 20.60
N LYS A 298 15.65 -17.68 21.49
CA LYS A 298 15.71 -19.14 21.25
C LYS A 298 14.98 -19.51 19.94
N PRO A 299 15.42 -20.55 19.20
CA PRO A 299 14.84 -20.91 17.89
C PRO A 299 13.32 -21.06 17.88
N VAL A 300 12.73 -21.72 18.88
CA VAL A 300 11.26 -21.88 18.97
C VAL A 300 10.55 -20.53 19.06
N ARG A 301 11.06 -19.60 19.88
CA ARG A 301 10.48 -18.28 20.00
C ARG A 301 10.69 -17.45 18.74
N TRP A 302 11.82 -17.62 18.06
CA TRP A 302 12.07 -16.96 16.77
C TRP A 302 11.08 -17.42 15.69
N ILE A 303 10.80 -18.73 15.61
CA ILE A 303 9.77 -19.28 14.72
C ILE A 303 8.40 -18.67 15.06
N PHE A 304 8.02 -18.69 16.34
CA PHE A 304 6.78 -18.08 16.82
C PHE A 304 6.69 -16.59 16.43
N ASN A 305 7.75 -15.80 16.59
CA ASN A 305 7.80 -14.40 16.22
C ASN A 305 7.51 -14.19 14.72
N ILE A 306 8.08 -15.06 13.85
CA ILE A 306 7.85 -14.97 12.40
C ILE A 306 6.37 -15.28 12.10
N PHE A 307 5.82 -16.37 12.64
CA PHE A 307 4.42 -16.71 12.43
C PHE A 307 3.47 -15.62 12.93
N LEU A 308 3.71 -15.09 14.12
CA LEU A 308 2.86 -14.04 14.70
C LEU A 308 2.88 -12.77 13.85
N VAL A 309 4.07 -12.32 13.41
CA VAL A 309 4.20 -11.12 12.58
C VAL A 309 3.49 -11.30 11.24
N TRP A 310 3.66 -12.46 10.59
CA TRP A 310 3.05 -12.70 9.28
C TRP A 310 1.55 -12.96 9.37
N MET A 311 1.09 -13.61 10.41
CA MET A 311 -0.34 -13.74 10.71
C MET A 311 -0.97 -12.37 10.94
N ALA A 312 -0.32 -11.51 11.73
CA ALA A 312 -0.78 -10.14 11.96
C ALA A 312 -0.74 -9.30 10.67
N THR A 313 0.26 -9.49 9.80
CA THR A 313 0.35 -8.84 8.50
C THR A 313 -0.80 -9.27 7.58
N GLY A 314 -1.09 -10.57 7.52
CA GLY A 314 -2.24 -11.08 6.76
C GLY A 314 -3.56 -10.53 7.30
N PHE A 315 -3.76 -10.62 8.61
CA PHE A 315 -4.96 -10.10 9.27
C PHE A 315 -5.14 -8.59 9.08
N TRP A 316 -4.05 -7.82 9.06
CA TRP A 316 -4.11 -6.38 8.77
C TRP A 316 -4.65 -6.08 7.36
N HIS A 317 -4.37 -6.92 6.37
CA HIS A 317 -4.90 -6.74 5.02
C HIS A 317 -6.41 -6.94 4.95
N GLY A 318 -6.98 -7.96 5.61
CA GLY A 318 -8.41 -8.20 5.56
C GLY A 318 -8.92 -9.13 6.66
N ALA A 319 -10.20 -8.95 7.00
CA ALA A 319 -10.90 -9.76 7.99
C ALA A 319 -11.48 -11.03 7.34
N ALA A 320 -10.61 -11.88 6.78
CA ALA A 320 -11.01 -13.15 6.16
C ALA A 320 -9.87 -14.17 6.23
N TRP A 321 -10.22 -15.47 6.16
CA TRP A 321 -9.28 -16.55 6.32
C TRP A 321 -8.23 -16.64 5.21
N ASN A 322 -8.55 -16.27 3.98
CA ASN A 322 -7.60 -16.20 2.87
C ASN A 322 -6.41 -15.27 3.17
N PHE A 323 -6.63 -14.12 3.81
CA PHE A 323 -5.55 -13.20 4.20
C PHE A 323 -4.66 -13.78 5.30
N ILE A 324 -5.27 -14.46 6.29
CA ILE A 324 -4.51 -15.12 7.36
C ILE A 324 -3.63 -16.22 6.76
N LEU A 325 -4.19 -17.08 5.90
CA LEU A 325 -3.46 -18.14 5.21
C LEU A 325 -2.38 -17.60 4.29
N TRP A 326 -2.63 -16.48 3.59
CA TRP A 326 -1.64 -15.77 2.81
C TRP A 326 -0.45 -15.32 3.67
N GLY A 327 -0.68 -14.74 4.81
CA GLY A 327 0.38 -14.38 5.75
C GLY A 327 1.15 -15.60 6.25
N LEU A 328 0.45 -16.67 6.64
CA LEU A 328 1.07 -17.92 7.11
C LEU A 328 1.89 -18.61 6.01
N MET A 329 1.44 -18.58 4.75
CA MET A 329 2.21 -19.08 3.60
C MET A 329 3.58 -18.37 3.52
N TYR A 330 3.62 -17.04 3.63
CA TYR A 330 4.89 -16.29 3.63
C TYR A 330 5.73 -16.55 4.88
N ALA A 331 5.11 -16.78 6.05
CA ALA A 331 5.86 -17.20 7.24
C ALA A 331 6.62 -18.50 6.99
N VAL A 332 5.96 -19.51 6.40
CA VAL A 332 6.56 -20.80 6.05
C VAL A 332 7.69 -20.62 5.02
N LEU A 333 7.43 -19.89 3.93
CA LEU A 333 8.44 -19.66 2.89
C LEU A 333 9.68 -18.94 3.44
N LEU A 334 9.51 -17.97 4.30
CA LEU A 334 10.62 -17.23 4.94
C LEU A 334 11.40 -18.11 5.92
N LEU A 335 10.73 -19.02 6.65
CA LEU A 335 11.42 -19.98 7.51
C LEU A 335 12.25 -20.95 6.68
N ILE A 336 11.70 -21.51 5.61
CA ILE A 336 12.43 -22.39 4.68
C ILE A 336 13.65 -21.67 4.11
N GLU A 337 13.48 -20.42 3.64
CA GLU A 337 14.61 -19.62 3.13
C GLU A 337 15.68 -19.41 4.20
N LYS A 338 15.30 -18.97 5.40
CA LYS A 338 16.25 -18.62 6.46
C LYS A 338 16.96 -19.84 7.06
N THR A 339 16.35 -21.00 7.03
CA THR A 339 16.96 -22.23 7.57
C THR A 339 17.95 -22.87 6.61
N TRP A 340 17.65 -22.99 5.33
CA TRP A 340 18.52 -23.71 4.39
C TRP A 340 18.45 -23.24 2.92
N LEU A 341 17.33 -22.71 2.42
CA LEU A 341 17.15 -22.48 0.99
C LEU A 341 17.88 -21.21 0.50
N LEU A 342 18.01 -20.18 1.34
CA LEU A 342 18.55 -18.86 0.93
C LEU A 342 19.97 -18.91 0.36
N PRO A 343 20.94 -19.70 0.88
CA PRO A 343 22.26 -19.82 0.27
C PRO A 343 22.21 -20.41 -1.15
N TYR A 344 21.33 -21.42 -1.37
CA TYR A 344 21.13 -22.05 -2.67
C TYR A 344 20.55 -21.05 -3.70
N LEU A 345 19.50 -20.31 -3.32
CA LEU A 345 18.88 -19.29 -4.20
C LEU A 345 19.86 -18.16 -4.56
N LYS A 346 20.72 -17.75 -3.64
CA LYS A 346 21.76 -16.74 -3.91
C LYS A 346 22.77 -17.22 -4.96
N LYS A 347 23.11 -18.51 -4.96
CA LYS A 347 24.02 -19.14 -5.92
C LYS A 347 23.34 -19.30 -7.30
N HIS A 348 22.05 -19.65 -7.33
CA HIS A 348 21.28 -19.95 -8.54
C HIS A 348 20.18 -18.91 -8.78
N LYS A 349 20.56 -17.68 -9.18
CA LYS A 349 19.65 -16.53 -9.30
C LYS A 349 18.44 -16.77 -10.22
N ILE A 350 18.61 -17.50 -11.33
CA ILE A 350 17.50 -17.82 -12.25
C ILE A 350 16.45 -18.66 -11.53
N ILE A 351 16.88 -19.69 -10.82
CA ILE A 351 15.97 -20.53 -10.01
C ILE A 351 15.30 -19.68 -8.92
N GLY A 352 16.07 -18.77 -8.30
CA GLY A 352 15.56 -17.83 -7.32
C GLY A 352 14.45 -16.93 -7.90
N HIS A 353 14.64 -16.39 -9.10
CA HIS A 353 13.59 -15.57 -9.75
C HIS A 353 12.34 -16.38 -10.09
N LEU A 354 12.48 -17.58 -10.64
CA LEU A 354 11.33 -18.45 -10.94
C LEU A 354 10.58 -18.85 -9.66
N TYR A 355 11.31 -19.21 -8.60
CA TYR A 355 10.76 -19.49 -7.28
C TYR A 355 9.94 -18.31 -6.74
N VAL A 356 10.51 -17.09 -6.76
CA VAL A 356 9.81 -15.90 -6.27
C VAL A 356 8.57 -15.62 -7.10
N LEU A 357 8.69 -15.57 -8.42
CA LEU A 357 7.56 -15.26 -9.30
C LEU A 357 6.43 -16.28 -9.13
N PHE A 358 6.76 -17.57 -9.01
CA PHE A 358 5.76 -18.63 -8.81
C PHE A 358 5.02 -18.45 -7.48
N PHE A 359 5.74 -18.36 -6.34
CA PHE A 359 5.09 -18.26 -5.05
C PHE A 359 4.38 -16.92 -4.83
N VAL A 360 4.88 -15.83 -5.40
CA VAL A 360 4.20 -14.53 -5.36
C VAL A 360 2.92 -14.56 -6.18
N LEU A 361 2.92 -15.17 -7.37
CA LEU A 361 1.75 -15.33 -8.19
C LEU A 361 0.67 -16.15 -7.48
N ILE A 362 1.02 -17.33 -6.93
CA ILE A 362 0.11 -18.15 -6.15
C ILE A 362 -0.40 -17.40 -4.91
N GLY A 363 0.50 -16.66 -4.24
CA GLY A 363 0.14 -15.80 -3.11
C GLY A 363 -0.89 -14.74 -3.46
N PHE A 364 -0.79 -14.12 -4.63
CA PHE A 364 -1.77 -13.14 -5.07
C PHE A 364 -3.10 -13.77 -5.51
N VAL A 365 -3.09 -14.98 -6.08
CA VAL A 365 -4.34 -15.73 -6.32
C VAL A 365 -5.04 -16.03 -4.99
N LEU A 366 -4.31 -16.44 -3.94
CA LEU A 366 -4.86 -16.63 -2.60
C LEU A 366 -5.40 -15.32 -2.00
N PHE A 367 -4.70 -14.21 -2.23
CA PHE A 367 -5.07 -12.88 -1.73
C PHE A 367 -6.39 -12.38 -2.35
N ASP A 368 -6.60 -12.58 -3.67
CA ASP A 368 -7.82 -12.15 -4.39
C ASP A 368 -9.00 -13.11 -4.19
N ALA A 369 -8.77 -14.32 -3.72
CA ALA A 369 -9.81 -15.34 -3.59
C ALA A 369 -10.88 -14.91 -2.57
N SER A 370 -12.15 -15.07 -2.95
CA SER A 370 -13.29 -14.79 -2.06
C SER A 370 -13.40 -15.78 -0.89
N SER A 371 -12.84 -16.97 -1.05
CA SER A 371 -12.78 -18.02 -0.03
C SER A 371 -11.60 -18.96 -0.27
N VAL A 372 -11.27 -19.77 0.74
CA VAL A 372 -10.24 -20.81 0.62
C VAL A 372 -10.64 -21.89 -0.41
N ALA A 373 -11.92 -22.21 -0.50
CA ALA A 373 -12.43 -23.15 -1.52
C ALA A 373 -12.22 -22.59 -2.92
N ASN A 374 -12.61 -21.33 -3.15
CA ASN A 374 -12.44 -20.65 -4.43
C ASN A 374 -10.95 -20.57 -4.86
N PHE A 375 -10.04 -20.36 -3.90
CA PHE A 375 -8.59 -20.45 -4.16
C PHE A 375 -8.19 -21.83 -4.69
N TRP A 376 -8.61 -22.91 -4.03
CA TRP A 376 -8.28 -24.25 -4.48
C TRP A 376 -8.87 -24.60 -5.82
N ASP A 377 -10.12 -24.18 -6.11
CA ASP A 377 -10.75 -24.37 -7.42
C ASP A 377 -9.95 -23.65 -8.51
N CYS A 378 -9.47 -22.42 -8.23
CA CYS A 378 -8.62 -21.67 -9.14
C CYS A 378 -7.29 -22.38 -9.39
N ILE A 379 -6.61 -22.86 -8.36
CA ILE A 379 -5.34 -23.60 -8.48
C ILE A 379 -5.54 -24.89 -9.29
N VAL A 380 -6.55 -25.69 -8.96
CA VAL A 380 -6.87 -26.94 -9.70
C VAL A 380 -7.11 -26.62 -11.18
N SER A 381 -7.85 -25.56 -11.46
CA SER A 381 -8.15 -25.12 -12.83
C SER A 381 -6.91 -24.62 -13.59
N MET A 382 -5.99 -23.91 -12.93
CA MET A 382 -4.72 -23.47 -13.53
C MET A 382 -3.86 -24.65 -13.99
N PHE A 383 -3.98 -25.84 -13.37
CA PHE A 383 -3.23 -27.03 -13.73
C PHE A 383 -4.05 -28.08 -14.52
N GLY A 384 -5.22 -27.67 -15.06
CA GLY A 384 -6.02 -28.50 -15.95
C GLY A 384 -6.94 -29.50 -15.27
N GLY A 385 -7.17 -29.35 -13.95
CA GLY A 385 -8.17 -30.16 -13.22
C GLY A 385 -9.61 -29.74 -13.58
N GLY A 386 -10.60 -30.61 -13.30
CA GLY A 386 -12.02 -30.28 -13.52
C GLY A 386 -12.48 -30.36 -14.98
N GLN A 387 -11.78 -31.08 -15.87
CA GLN A 387 -12.10 -31.22 -17.31
C GLN A 387 -12.13 -29.88 -18.07
N ILE A 388 -11.29 -28.92 -17.66
CA ILE A 388 -11.20 -27.61 -18.28
C ILE A 388 -10.39 -27.69 -19.57
N LYS A 389 -10.87 -27.05 -20.66
CA LYS A 389 -10.13 -26.97 -21.94
C LYS A 389 -8.79 -26.26 -21.73
N PRO A 390 -7.69 -26.71 -22.35
CA PRO A 390 -6.42 -26.00 -22.26
C PRO A 390 -6.51 -24.55 -22.78
N VAL A 391 -7.20 -24.34 -23.89
CA VAL A 391 -7.34 -23.07 -24.59
C VAL A 391 -8.70 -22.99 -25.25
N THR A 392 -9.30 -21.78 -25.33
CA THR A 392 -10.49 -21.47 -26.11
C THR A 392 -10.21 -20.34 -27.11
N THR A 393 -11.03 -20.18 -28.13
CA THR A 393 -10.90 -19.09 -29.12
C THR A 393 -11.08 -17.72 -28.47
N GLU A 394 -12.01 -17.60 -27.53
CA GLU A 394 -12.23 -16.39 -26.74
C GLU A 394 -10.99 -16.00 -25.97
N ASN A 395 -10.34 -16.95 -25.30
CA ASN A 395 -9.16 -16.65 -24.50
C ASN A 395 -7.93 -16.29 -25.35
N LEU A 396 -7.80 -16.84 -26.56
CA LEU A 396 -6.78 -16.40 -27.52
C LEU A 396 -7.03 -14.97 -28.02
N TYR A 397 -8.30 -14.61 -28.20
CA TYR A 397 -8.66 -13.24 -28.54
C TYR A 397 -8.22 -12.27 -27.43
N TYR A 398 -8.54 -12.55 -26.17
CA TYR A 398 -8.09 -11.72 -25.05
C TYR A 398 -6.56 -11.69 -24.92
N LEU A 399 -5.88 -12.82 -25.09
CA LEU A 399 -4.42 -12.84 -25.07
C LEU A 399 -3.81 -11.89 -26.11
N LYS A 400 -4.33 -11.89 -27.34
CA LYS A 400 -3.86 -10.99 -28.42
C LYS A 400 -4.19 -9.52 -28.10
N SER A 401 -5.41 -9.27 -27.64
CA SER A 401 -5.89 -7.90 -27.34
C SER A 401 -5.10 -7.24 -26.21
N TYR A 402 -4.73 -8.00 -25.18
CA TYR A 402 -4.01 -7.49 -24.01
C TYR A 402 -2.49 -7.76 -24.04
N ALA A 403 -1.96 -8.38 -25.10
CA ALA A 403 -0.54 -8.74 -25.19
C ALA A 403 0.40 -7.53 -25.02
N VAL A 404 0.08 -6.41 -25.67
CA VAL A 404 0.89 -5.19 -25.61
C VAL A 404 0.95 -4.62 -24.20
N ILE A 405 -0.20 -4.54 -23.51
CA ILE A 405 -0.25 -3.99 -22.16
C ILE A 405 0.46 -4.92 -21.15
N ILE A 406 0.28 -6.24 -21.29
CA ILE A 406 0.99 -7.23 -20.44
C ILE A 406 2.49 -7.09 -20.64
N LEU A 407 2.98 -7.02 -21.88
CA LEU A 407 4.40 -6.85 -22.19
C LEU A 407 4.94 -5.54 -21.62
N THR A 408 4.21 -4.43 -21.79
CA THR A 408 4.55 -3.12 -21.26
C THR A 408 4.63 -3.16 -19.73
N ALA A 409 3.68 -3.83 -19.07
CA ALA A 409 3.66 -4.02 -17.63
C ALA A 409 4.85 -4.87 -17.15
N VAL A 410 5.17 -5.97 -17.83
CA VAL A 410 6.34 -6.81 -17.50
C VAL A 410 7.63 -6.00 -17.59
N ILE A 411 7.83 -5.23 -18.67
CA ILE A 411 9.02 -4.38 -18.84
C ILE A 411 9.05 -3.28 -17.78
N GLY A 412 7.91 -2.60 -17.53
CA GLY A 412 7.78 -1.53 -16.55
C GLY A 412 7.95 -1.99 -15.10
N ALA A 413 7.70 -3.27 -14.81
CA ALA A 413 7.97 -3.88 -13.51
C ALA A 413 9.46 -4.14 -13.24
N THR A 414 10.35 -3.87 -14.22
CA THR A 414 11.80 -4.03 -14.12
C THR A 414 12.50 -2.66 -14.06
N PRO A 415 13.75 -2.60 -13.58
CA PRO A 415 14.56 -1.37 -13.61
C PRO A 415 15.10 -1.02 -15.00
N LEU A 416 14.76 -1.80 -16.05
CA LEU A 416 15.31 -1.66 -17.40
C LEU A 416 15.06 -0.27 -18.01
N PRO A 417 13.81 0.27 -18.01
CA PRO A 417 13.51 1.60 -18.55
C PRO A 417 14.30 2.71 -17.85
N ALA A 418 14.32 2.68 -16.52
CA ALA A 418 15.05 3.68 -15.72
C ALA A 418 16.56 3.63 -15.94
N ARG A 419 17.13 2.41 -16.06
CA ARG A 419 18.58 2.24 -16.35
C ARG A 419 18.92 2.71 -17.76
N LEU A 420 18.08 2.43 -18.75
CA LEU A 420 18.28 2.87 -20.12
C LEU A 420 18.24 4.40 -20.20
N TYR A 421 17.22 5.03 -19.62
CA TYR A 421 17.09 6.47 -19.55
C TYR A 421 18.32 7.12 -18.88
N GLY A 422 18.74 6.62 -17.71
CA GLY A 422 19.92 7.15 -17.01
C GLY A 422 21.24 6.94 -17.76
N ARG A 423 21.37 5.91 -18.63
CA ARG A 423 22.52 5.76 -19.53
C ARG A 423 22.50 6.79 -20.66
N LEU A 424 21.32 7.05 -21.22
CA LEU A 424 21.16 8.03 -22.31
C LEU A 424 21.43 9.46 -21.82
N GLN A 425 20.99 9.83 -20.63
CA GLN A 425 21.27 11.14 -20.02
C GLN A 425 22.76 11.43 -19.81
N LYS A 426 23.60 10.41 -19.67
CA LYS A 426 25.06 10.57 -19.51
C LYS A 426 25.82 10.86 -20.84
N LYS A 427 25.16 10.71 -21.99
CA LYS A 427 25.76 11.01 -23.29
C LYS A 427 25.79 12.53 -23.52
N LYS A 428 26.95 13.09 -23.77
CA LYS A 428 27.13 14.51 -24.13
C LYS A 428 26.21 14.87 -25.32
N GLY A 429 25.53 15.98 -25.25
CA GLY A 429 24.58 16.46 -26.27
C GLY A 429 23.14 15.92 -26.24
N LEU A 430 22.88 14.75 -25.60
CA LEU A 430 21.55 14.19 -25.54
C LEU A 430 20.73 14.70 -24.32
N LYS A 431 21.38 15.27 -23.32
CA LYS A 431 20.71 15.65 -22.06
C LYS A 431 19.55 16.63 -22.28
N GLN A 432 19.78 17.74 -22.98
CA GLN A 432 18.74 18.73 -23.25
C GLN A 432 17.57 18.17 -24.06
N THR A 433 17.87 17.40 -25.10
CA THR A 433 16.84 16.74 -25.92
C THR A 433 16.01 15.76 -25.08
N LEU A 434 16.65 15.01 -24.20
CA LEU A 434 15.96 14.08 -23.29
C LEU A 434 15.12 14.80 -22.25
N ASP A 435 15.61 15.92 -21.70
CA ASP A 435 14.86 16.74 -20.74
C ASP A 435 13.59 17.32 -21.38
N ILE A 436 13.68 17.82 -22.64
CA ILE A 436 12.52 18.30 -23.40
C ILE A 436 11.57 17.13 -23.73
N ALA A 437 12.12 16.01 -24.22
CA ALA A 437 11.33 14.84 -24.55
C ALA A 437 10.59 14.28 -23.32
N GLU A 438 11.21 14.32 -22.14
CA GLU A 438 10.58 13.92 -20.88
C GLU A 438 9.39 14.84 -20.52
N ILE A 439 9.55 16.17 -20.67
CA ILE A 439 8.44 17.10 -20.41
C ILE A 439 7.27 16.84 -21.36
N LEU A 440 7.55 16.70 -22.66
CA LEU A 440 6.51 16.38 -23.65
C LEU A 440 5.83 15.06 -23.37
N LEU A 441 6.60 14.02 -22.98
CA LEU A 441 6.05 12.72 -22.59
C LEU A 441 5.16 12.84 -21.34
N LEU A 442 5.56 13.58 -20.32
CA LEU A 442 4.75 13.77 -19.11
C LEU A 442 3.43 14.50 -19.41
N VAL A 443 3.47 15.53 -20.26
CA VAL A 443 2.26 16.24 -20.70
C VAL A 443 1.35 15.30 -21.48
N MET A 444 1.90 14.53 -22.43
CA MET A 444 1.14 13.54 -23.19
C MET A 444 0.51 12.47 -22.27
N LEU A 445 1.27 11.93 -21.32
CA LEU A 445 0.76 10.95 -20.36
C LEU A 445 -0.35 11.53 -19.48
N LEU A 446 -0.21 12.78 -19.03
CA LEU A 446 -1.25 13.44 -18.27
C LEU A 446 -2.54 13.62 -19.08
N LEU A 447 -2.43 14.07 -20.34
CA LEU A 447 -3.58 14.22 -21.23
C LEU A 447 -4.26 12.89 -21.52
N LEU A 448 -3.48 11.84 -21.77
CA LEU A 448 -4.02 10.47 -21.93
C LEU A 448 -4.74 10.01 -20.66
N CYS A 449 -4.13 10.20 -19.47
CA CYS A 449 -4.78 9.85 -18.21
C CYS A 449 -6.12 10.60 -18.03
N VAL A 450 -6.17 11.89 -18.35
CA VAL A 450 -7.40 12.68 -18.26
C VAL A 450 -8.43 12.17 -19.26
N ALA A 451 -8.03 11.85 -20.50
CA ALA A 451 -8.94 11.28 -21.52
C ALA A 451 -9.56 9.96 -21.04
N PHE A 452 -8.74 9.04 -20.52
CA PHE A 452 -9.23 7.79 -19.94
C PHE A 452 -10.13 7.98 -18.73
N LEU A 453 -9.90 9.01 -17.91
CA LEU A 453 -10.76 9.32 -16.76
C LEU A 453 -12.09 9.92 -17.16
N VAL A 454 -12.16 10.64 -18.28
CA VAL A 454 -13.42 11.20 -18.82
C VAL A 454 -14.28 10.12 -19.48
N ASP A 455 -13.66 9.20 -20.21
CA ASP A 455 -14.33 8.10 -20.93
C ASP A 455 -14.65 6.92 -20.00
N GLY A 456 -13.82 6.68 -19.00
CA GLY A 456 -13.88 5.48 -18.17
C GLY A 456 -14.87 5.56 -17.02
N SER A 457 -15.48 4.41 -16.72
CA SER A 457 -16.19 4.18 -15.47
C SER A 457 -15.24 4.30 -14.27
N PHE A 458 -15.79 4.73 -13.13
CA PHE A 458 -15.10 4.77 -11.84
C PHE A 458 -14.41 3.45 -11.54
N ASN A 459 -13.08 3.43 -11.55
CA ASN A 459 -12.29 2.26 -11.15
C ASN A 459 -11.57 2.58 -9.83
N PRO A 460 -12.13 2.16 -8.68
CA PRO A 460 -11.55 2.42 -7.38
C PRO A 460 -10.19 1.75 -7.25
N PHE A 461 -9.36 2.29 -6.36
CA PHE A 461 -8.10 1.67 -5.98
C PHE A 461 -8.35 0.28 -5.38
N LEU A 462 -7.61 -0.72 -5.84
CA LEU A 462 -7.81 -2.14 -5.50
C LEU A 462 -7.77 -2.37 -3.98
N TYR A 463 -6.93 -1.61 -3.29
CA TYR A 463 -6.78 -1.65 -1.84
C TYR A 463 -8.04 -1.28 -1.04
N PHE A 464 -9.06 -0.68 -1.66
CA PHE A 464 -10.34 -0.40 -1.02
C PHE A 464 -11.27 -1.61 -0.95
N ARG A 465 -10.90 -2.71 -1.58
CA ARG A 465 -11.64 -3.97 -1.52
C ARG A 465 -11.26 -4.82 -0.30
N PHE A 466 -10.16 -4.46 0.39
CA PHE A 466 -9.58 -5.28 1.47
C PHE A 466 -9.64 -4.64 2.84
#